data_d6008c5f73d2254fe9e984afd7102c57
#
_entry.id   d6008c5f73d2254fe9e984afd7102c57
#
_cell.length_a   1.000
_cell.length_b   1.000
_cell.length_c   1.000
_cell.angle_alpha   90.00
_cell.angle_beta   90.00
_cell.angle_gamma   90.00
#
_symmetry.space_group_name_H-M   'P 1'
#
loop_
_entity.id
_entity.type
_entity.pdbx_description
1 polymer ?
#
loop_
_entity_poly.entity_id
_entity_poly.type
_entity_poly.pdbx_seq_one_letter_code
_entity_poly.pdbx_strand_id
1 'polypeptide(L)'
;MAKSATDYFVAGRRLGLWVFVLAATATSFSGWTFMGHPGLIYRDGFQYAYASFYAITIPFTGVMFLKRQWILGKRFGYVTPGEMLADYFKGDGVRYLTVVIALCFSIPYLGLQLAASGKLFNVLSDGLVTVTAGTWILSAVVLIYVASGGLRAVAYVDTLQCVLLAFGIVAVGFIAYDLVGGWTALNQGLAKVALVKGTKWGVTPGDGYSAYLAIPGVIQFTAGLGKETPVGGLWTGVMVLTYMFALMGIHSAPAFSMWSFSNKDPRPFAPQQVWASSFGIGAILFFFTAAQGMGAHLLGADPVVNAAGVNISNVLPESIGKGGQGNLVPFYINTLGDTAPWFVGLLAVCALAAMQSTGAAYMSTAGGMLTRDLYKKLINPRASNETQKFFGRLGVAFIVLSALLVATYSRDALVLLGGLAVAFGFQMWMPLMSVCYFPWFTRQGVTAGMAAGIVAVMLTESIGQKLFGGALPWGRWPLTMHSAFWGMFFNLGLATIVSAMTQNASDRAHRQKYHDFLAQHAGLPASKQGLKPVAWAITLAWLFFGIGPGAVIGNDIFGAPNDYASWTFGIPSIWAWQILFWALGVGMMWFLAYKMEMSTIPDKEIVALTDDIGNTQRA
;
A
#
# COMPACT_ATOMS: atom_id res chain seq x y z
N MET A 1 8.40 -16.93 -23.41
CA MET A 1 6.98 -16.54 -23.55
C MET A 1 6.09 -17.49 -22.77
N ALA A 2 4.98 -17.03 -22.22
CA ALA A 2 4.02 -17.86 -21.48
C ALA A 2 3.37 -18.90 -22.41
N LYS A 3 3.47 -20.18 -22.03
CA LYS A 3 2.97 -21.29 -22.86
C LYS A 3 1.46 -21.49 -22.72
N SER A 4 0.88 -21.22 -21.54
CA SER A 4 -0.54 -21.37 -21.26
C SER A 4 -1.14 -20.09 -20.67
N ALA A 5 -2.49 -20.05 -20.52
CA ALA A 5 -3.17 -18.97 -19.81
C ALA A 5 -2.73 -18.91 -18.33
N THR A 6 -2.57 -20.06 -17.68
CA THR A 6 -2.08 -20.15 -16.30
C THR A 6 -0.64 -19.66 -16.17
N ASP A 7 0.24 -19.94 -17.15
CA ASP A 7 1.59 -19.33 -17.20
C ASP A 7 1.53 -17.81 -17.29
N TYR A 8 0.60 -17.28 -18.07
CA TYR A 8 0.45 -15.84 -18.29
C TYR A 8 -0.11 -15.11 -17.06
N PHE A 9 -1.18 -15.63 -16.46
CA PHE A 9 -1.91 -14.95 -15.39
C PHE A 9 -1.39 -15.22 -14.00
N VAL A 10 -0.87 -16.42 -13.71
CA VAL A 10 -0.38 -16.83 -12.38
C VAL A 10 0.99 -17.54 -12.43
N ALA A 11 1.83 -17.18 -13.40
CA ALA A 11 3.19 -17.68 -13.55
C ALA A 11 3.32 -19.22 -13.51
N GLY A 12 2.29 -19.95 -13.96
CA GLY A 12 2.23 -21.40 -13.94
C GLY A 12 2.26 -22.03 -12.56
N ARG A 13 2.00 -21.27 -11.49
CA ARG A 13 2.07 -21.70 -10.08
C ARG A 13 3.45 -22.23 -9.68
N ARG A 14 4.52 -21.62 -10.20
CA ARG A 14 5.90 -22.10 -10.08
C ARG A 14 6.87 -21.11 -9.46
N LEU A 15 6.38 -19.99 -8.90
CA LEU A 15 7.25 -19.03 -8.26
C LEU A 15 7.96 -19.67 -7.06
N GLY A 16 9.27 -19.50 -7.03
CA GLY A 16 10.14 -19.95 -5.96
C GLY A 16 10.31 -18.90 -4.86
N LEU A 17 11.01 -19.32 -3.80
CA LEU A 17 11.21 -18.53 -2.58
C LEU A 17 11.67 -17.10 -2.86
N TRP A 18 12.84 -16.93 -3.46
CA TRP A 18 13.45 -15.61 -3.62
C TRP A 18 12.74 -14.73 -4.64
N VAL A 19 12.20 -15.34 -5.70
CA VAL A 19 11.44 -14.60 -6.71
C VAL A 19 10.20 -13.97 -6.07
N PHE A 20 9.45 -14.74 -5.30
CA PHE A 20 8.26 -14.17 -4.63
C PHE A 20 8.63 -13.17 -3.54
N VAL A 21 9.62 -13.48 -2.67
CA VAL A 21 10.02 -12.58 -1.58
C VAL A 21 10.37 -11.18 -2.13
N LEU A 22 11.16 -11.13 -3.16
CA LEU A 22 11.61 -9.85 -3.74
C LEU A 22 10.52 -9.20 -4.61
N ALA A 23 9.86 -9.96 -5.49
CA ALA A 23 8.86 -9.42 -6.38
C ALA A 23 7.60 -8.92 -5.65
N ALA A 24 7.10 -9.66 -4.66
CA ALA A 24 5.97 -9.20 -3.85
C ALA A 24 6.31 -7.97 -3.00
N THR A 25 7.54 -7.88 -2.51
CA THR A 25 8.04 -6.68 -1.83
C THR A 25 8.11 -5.50 -2.80
N ALA A 26 8.67 -5.66 -3.99
CA ALA A 26 8.70 -4.61 -5.02
C ALA A 26 7.29 -4.15 -5.43
N THR A 27 6.34 -5.08 -5.55
CA THR A 27 4.93 -4.77 -5.85
C THR A 27 4.26 -3.96 -4.73
N SER A 28 4.63 -4.22 -3.47
CA SER A 28 4.07 -3.53 -2.30
C SER A 28 4.62 -2.13 -2.10
N PHE A 29 5.87 -1.88 -2.49
CA PHE A 29 6.60 -0.63 -2.27
C PHE A 29 6.93 0.04 -3.60
N SER A 30 6.20 1.10 -3.90
CA SER A 30 6.07 1.72 -5.21
C SER A 30 6.90 2.99 -5.37
N GLY A 31 6.76 3.67 -6.50
CA GLY A 31 7.21 5.04 -6.70
C GLY A 31 6.64 6.02 -5.67
N TRP A 32 5.48 5.73 -5.08
CA TRP A 32 4.96 6.47 -3.93
C TRP A 32 5.89 6.32 -2.71
N THR A 33 6.39 5.12 -2.44
CA THR A 33 7.39 4.89 -1.39
C THR A 33 8.68 5.63 -1.66
N PHE A 34 9.14 5.61 -2.91
CA PHE A 34 10.42 6.21 -3.31
C PHE A 34 10.36 7.74 -3.33
N MET A 35 9.29 8.34 -3.87
CA MET A 35 9.19 9.77 -4.10
C MET A 35 8.11 10.46 -3.24
N GLY A 36 6.92 9.89 -3.16
CA GLY A 36 5.79 10.52 -2.50
C GLY A 36 5.92 10.54 -0.98
N HIS A 37 6.37 9.45 -0.39
CA HIS A 37 6.48 9.30 1.06
C HIS A 37 7.46 10.29 1.70
N PRO A 38 8.70 10.46 1.21
CA PRO A 38 9.61 11.49 1.73
C PRO A 38 9.05 12.91 1.54
N GLY A 39 8.39 13.18 0.42
CA GLY A 39 7.76 14.46 0.16
C GLY A 39 6.65 14.80 1.15
N LEU A 40 5.89 13.80 1.62
CA LEU A 40 4.87 13.99 2.64
C LEU A 40 5.45 14.11 4.05
N ILE A 41 6.54 13.42 4.35
CA ILE A 41 7.28 13.64 5.60
C ILE A 41 7.80 15.08 5.62
N TYR A 42 8.33 15.59 4.51
CA TYR A 42 8.70 17.01 4.39
C TYR A 42 7.50 17.93 4.64
N ARG A 43 6.35 17.64 4.02
CA ARG A 43 5.17 18.49 4.15
C ARG A 43 4.58 18.49 5.56
N ASP A 44 4.43 17.32 6.18
CA ASP A 44 3.63 17.14 7.40
C ASP A 44 4.46 16.71 8.63
N GLY A 45 5.74 16.45 8.47
CA GLY A 45 6.63 16.09 9.58
C GLY A 45 6.49 14.65 10.07
N PHE A 46 6.96 14.41 11.28
CA PHE A 46 6.92 13.08 11.91
C PHE A 46 5.49 12.62 12.24
N GLN A 47 4.52 13.50 12.34
CA GLN A 47 3.11 13.09 12.46
C GLN A 47 2.66 12.26 11.24
N TYR A 48 3.13 12.59 10.03
CA TYR A 48 2.90 11.78 8.84
C TYR A 48 3.85 10.58 8.76
N ALA A 49 5.05 10.66 9.32
CA ALA A 49 6.04 9.57 9.26
C ALA A 49 5.54 8.25 9.90
N TYR A 50 4.47 8.30 10.70
CA TYR A 50 3.71 7.10 11.10
C TYR A 50 3.26 6.26 9.89
N ALA A 51 3.08 6.87 8.72
CA ALA A 51 2.80 6.13 7.50
C ALA A 51 3.87 5.06 7.20
N SER A 52 5.11 5.23 7.64
CA SER A 52 6.19 4.22 7.51
C SER A 52 5.82 2.85 8.09
N PHE A 53 4.86 2.79 9.02
CA PHE A 53 4.31 1.53 9.52
C PHE A 53 3.59 0.69 8.46
N TYR A 54 3.35 1.22 7.27
CA TYR A 54 2.81 0.39 6.19
C TYR A 54 3.77 -0.75 5.79
N ALA A 55 5.06 -0.64 6.09
CA ALA A 55 6.00 -1.76 6.00
C ALA A 55 5.58 -2.98 6.83
N ILE A 56 4.78 -2.78 7.88
CA ILE A 56 4.24 -3.81 8.77
C ILE A 56 2.77 -4.09 8.44
N THR A 57 1.94 -3.06 8.26
CA THR A 57 0.48 -3.24 8.09
C THR A 57 0.11 -3.83 6.74
N ILE A 58 0.86 -3.57 5.67
CA ILE A 58 0.67 -4.24 4.39
C ILE A 58 0.88 -5.75 4.55
N PRO A 59 2.06 -6.26 4.98
CA PRO A 59 2.25 -7.70 5.12
C PRO A 59 1.45 -8.32 6.27
N PHE A 60 0.95 -7.56 7.24
CA PHE A 60 -0.02 -8.04 8.22
C PHE A 60 -1.27 -8.61 7.53
N THR A 61 -1.79 -7.93 6.53
CA THR A 61 -2.85 -8.46 5.68
C THR A 61 -2.44 -9.75 4.97
N GLY A 62 -1.19 -9.82 4.52
CA GLY A 62 -0.63 -11.05 3.94
C GLY A 62 -0.62 -12.22 4.92
N VAL A 63 -0.22 -11.99 6.18
CA VAL A 63 -0.26 -12.99 7.25
C VAL A 63 -1.69 -13.51 7.47
N MET A 64 -2.67 -12.62 7.42
CA MET A 64 -4.06 -13.00 7.59
C MET A 64 -4.58 -13.90 6.45
N PHE A 65 -4.20 -13.64 5.19
CA PHE A 65 -4.94 -14.22 4.07
C PHE A 65 -4.12 -15.07 3.10
N LEU A 66 -2.84 -14.79 2.85
CA LEU A 66 -2.14 -15.39 1.70
C LEU A 66 -2.01 -16.91 1.77
N LYS A 67 -1.65 -17.46 2.92
CA LYS A 67 -1.55 -18.92 3.09
C LYS A 67 -2.89 -19.62 2.83
N ARG A 68 -3.98 -19.09 3.38
CA ARG A 68 -5.32 -19.66 3.24
C ARG A 68 -5.81 -19.59 1.81
N GLN A 69 -5.59 -18.47 1.14
CA GLN A 69 -5.89 -18.30 -0.28
C GLN A 69 -5.05 -19.28 -1.13
N TRP A 70 -3.75 -19.41 -0.84
CA TRP A 70 -2.89 -20.36 -1.54
C TRP A 70 -3.40 -21.81 -1.42
N ILE A 71 -3.81 -22.23 -0.22
CA ILE A 71 -4.37 -23.57 0.02
C ILE A 71 -5.60 -23.80 -0.86
N LEU A 72 -6.53 -22.85 -0.89
CA LEU A 72 -7.73 -22.95 -1.74
C LEU A 72 -7.37 -22.88 -3.23
N GLY A 73 -6.48 -21.98 -3.63
CA GLY A 73 -6.01 -21.87 -5.01
C GLY A 73 -5.32 -23.13 -5.51
N LYS A 74 -4.50 -23.78 -4.66
CA LYS A 74 -3.85 -25.05 -4.97
C LYS A 74 -4.86 -26.19 -5.08
N ARG A 75 -5.84 -26.24 -4.18
CA ARG A 75 -6.87 -27.29 -4.15
C ARG A 75 -7.81 -27.23 -5.34
N PHE A 76 -8.33 -26.04 -5.64
CA PHE A 76 -9.42 -25.85 -6.59
C PHE A 76 -9.00 -25.27 -7.95
N GLY A 77 -7.74 -24.91 -8.11
CA GLY A 77 -7.20 -24.37 -9.36
C GLY A 77 -7.64 -22.95 -9.70
N TYR A 78 -7.95 -22.10 -8.70
CA TYR A 78 -8.34 -20.72 -8.94
C TYR A 78 -7.19 -19.90 -9.55
N VAL A 79 -7.50 -19.10 -10.57
CA VAL A 79 -6.57 -18.15 -11.19
C VAL A 79 -6.82 -16.74 -10.68
N THR A 80 -8.08 -16.38 -10.43
CA THR A 80 -8.46 -15.06 -9.91
C THR A 80 -9.18 -15.18 -8.57
N PRO A 81 -9.16 -14.13 -7.73
CA PRO A 81 -9.97 -14.11 -6.52
C PRO A 81 -11.47 -14.08 -6.84
N GLY A 82 -11.87 -13.54 -8.00
CA GLY A 82 -13.25 -13.59 -8.46
C GLY A 82 -13.76 -15.02 -8.64
N GLU A 83 -12.94 -15.91 -9.20
CA GLU A 83 -13.26 -17.34 -9.32
C GLU A 83 -13.42 -17.99 -7.93
N MET A 84 -12.49 -17.75 -7.02
CA MET A 84 -12.53 -18.29 -5.65
C MET A 84 -13.80 -17.85 -4.90
N LEU A 85 -14.11 -16.56 -4.96
CA LEU A 85 -15.27 -16.00 -4.24
C LEU A 85 -16.59 -16.45 -4.86
N ALA A 86 -16.67 -16.53 -6.21
CA ALA A 86 -17.87 -17.00 -6.88
C ALA A 86 -18.18 -18.47 -6.59
N ASP A 87 -17.15 -19.32 -6.50
CA ASP A 87 -17.29 -20.73 -6.16
C ASP A 87 -17.71 -20.90 -4.69
N TYR A 88 -17.06 -20.17 -3.79
CA TYR A 88 -17.36 -20.18 -2.36
C TYR A 88 -18.80 -19.72 -2.05
N PHE A 89 -19.25 -18.63 -2.65
CA PHE A 89 -20.58 -18.06 -2.43
C PHE A 89 -21.66 -18.60 -3.36
N LYS A 90 -21.31 -19.42 -4.36
CA LYS A 90 -22.23 -19.87 -5.41
C LYS A 90 -22.94 -18.73 -6.14
N GLY A 91 -22.19 -17.69 -6.51
CA GLY A 91 -22.77 -16.55 -7.19
C GLY A 91 -21.75 -15.56 -7.72
N ASP A 92 -22.10 -14.92 -8.82
CA ASP A 92 -21.19 -14.05 -9.58
C ASP A 92 -21.20 -12.58 -9.11
N GLY A 93 -22.11 -12.14 -8.26
CA GLY A 93 -22.17 -10.75 -7.76
C GLY A 93 -20.89 -10.31 -7.08
N VAL A 94 -20.34 -11.15 -6.18
CA VAL A 94 -19.06 -10.90 -5.51
C VAL A 94 -17.91 -10.88 -6.53
N ARG A 95 -17.93 -11.75 -7.55
CA ARG A 95 -16.95 -11.77 -8.65
C ARG A 95 -16.88 -10.43 -9.36
N TYR A 96 -18.02 -9.89 -9.79
CA TYR A 96 -18.07 -8.64 -10.53
C TYR A 96 -17.64 -7.44 -9.67
N LEU A 97 -18.05 -7.40 -8.40
CA LEU A 97 -17.58 -6.37 -7.48
C LEU A 97 -16.06 -6.47 -7.22
N THR A 98 -15.51 -7.68 -7.19
CA THR A 98 -14.07 -7.88 -7.09
C THR A 98 -13.34 -7.33 -8.33
N VAL A 99 -13.90 -7.48 -9.53
CA VAL A 99 -13.36 -6.83 -10.74
C VAL A 99 -13.44 -5.31 -10.64
N VAL A 100 -14.56 -4.77 -10.17
CA VAL A 100 -14.71 -3.31 -9.96
C VAL A 100 -13.64 -2.80 -8.99
N ILE A 101 -13.42 -3.47 -7.86
CA ILE A 101 -12.36 -3.12 -6.91
C ILE A 101 -10.98 -3.20 -7.57
N ALA A 102 -10.70 -4.24 -8.37
CA ALA A 102 -9.43 -4.36 -9.07
C ALA A 102 -9.17 -3.18 -10.02
N LEU A 103 -10.19 -2.71 -10.74
CA LEU A 103 -10.09 -1.54 -11.62
C LEU A 103 -9.95 -0.24 -10.83
N CYS A 104 -10.77 -0.03 -9.81
CA CYS A 104 -10.73 1.14 -8.95
C CYS A 104 -9.40 1.25 -8.17
N PHE A 105 -8.73 0.13 -7.92
CA PHE A 105 -7.39 0.10 -7.35
C PHE A 105 -6.33 0.33 -8.44
N SER A 106 -6.33 -0.50 -9.48
CA SER A 106 -5.20 -0.58 -10.42
C SER A 106 -5.06 0.66 -11.28
N ILE A 107 -6.15 1.26 -11.75
CA ILE A 107 -6.10 2.41 -12.67
C ILE A 107 -5.51 3.65 -11.99
N PRO A 108 -6.03 4.15 -10.85
CA PRO A 108 -5.45 5.32 -10.21
C PRO A 108 -4.06 5.04 -9.63
N TYR A 109 -3.81 3.82 -9.14
CA TYR A 109 -2.52 3.47 -8.58
C TYR A 109 -1.42 3.38 -9.64
N LEU A 110 -1.72 2.86 -10.82
CA LEU A 110 -0.83 2.93 -11.98
C LEU A 110 -0.65 4.38 -12.46
N GLY A 111 -1.73 5.17 -12.52
CA GLY A 111 -1.66 6.57 -12.88
C GLY A 111 -0.70 7.38 -12.01
N LEU A 112 -0.69 7.09 -10.70
CA LEU A 112 0.28 7.62 -9.75
C LEU A 112 1.73 7.30 -10.16
N GLN A 113 2.03 6.05 -10.52
CA GLN A 113 3.38 5.63 -10.94
C GLN A 113 3.82 6.36 -12.21
N LEU A 114 2.92 6.45 -13.18
CA LEU A 114 3.18 7.14 -14.45
C LEU A 114 3.44 8.65 -14.25
N ALA A 115 2.63 9.30 -13.44
CA ALA A 115 2.82 10.72 -13.13
C ALA A 115 4.12 10.99 -12.35
N ALA A 116 4.51 10.09 -11.44
CA ALA A 116 5.78 10.17 -10.71
C ALA A 116 6.98 10.09 -11.67
N SER A 117 6.94 9.20 -12.67
CA SER A 117 8.00 9.09 -13.68
C SER A 117 8.14 10.36 -14.51
N GLY A 118 7.02 10.99 -14.87
CA GLY A 118 7.03 12.26 -15.58
C GLY A 118 7.76 13.35 -14.80
N LYS A 119 7.51 13.47 -13.50
CA LYS A 119 8.21 14.42 -12.61
C LYS A 119 9.70 14.10 -12.50
N LEU A 120 10.05 12.83 -12.36
CA LEU A 120 11.45 12.41 -12.30
C LEU A 120 12.22 12.84 -13.55
N PHE A 121 11.72 12.48 -14.74
CA PHE A 121 12.35 12.86 -16.01
C PHE A 121 12.45 14.36 -16.18
N ASN A 122 11.42 15.12 -15.80
CA ASN A 122 11.42 16.56 -15.92
C ASN A 122 12.50 17.21 -15.07
N VAL A 123 12.63 16.84 -13.80
CA VAL A 123 13.65 17.41 -12.90
C VAL A 123 15.05 17.00 -13.34
N LEU A 124 15.30 15.72 -13.63
CA LEU A 124 16.65 15.23 -13.98
C LEU A 124 17.11 15.64 -15.37
N SER A 125 16.23 16.13 -16.22
CA SER A 125 16.57 16.69 -17.55
C SER A 125 16.52 18.23 -17.59
N ASP A 126 16.46 18.90 -16.45
CA ASP A 126 16.31 20.36 -16.36
C ASP A 126 15.16 20.91 -17.23
N GLY A 127 14.05 20.16 -17.29
CA GLY A 127 12.85 20.52 -18.03
C GLY A 127 12.86 20.14 -19.53
N LEU A 128 13.93 19.57 -20.07
CA LEU A 128 14.00 19.13 -21.47
C LEU A 128 12.95 18.06 -21.78
N VAL A 129 12.75 17.11 -20.87
CA VAL A 129 11.65 16.15 -20.94
C VAL A 129 10.47 16.70 -20.16
N THR A 130 9.37 16.98 -20.84
CA THR A 130 8.15 17.42 -20.14
C THR A 130 7.58 16.31 -19.27
N VAL A 131 6.84 16.67 -18.22
CA VAL A 131 6.16 15.69 -17.35
C VAL A 131 5.29 14.74 -18.16
N THR A 132 4.55 15.25 -19.15
CA THR A 132 3.72 14.44 -20.05
C THR A 132 4.56 13.45 -20.85
N ALA A 133 5.66 13.88 -21.47
CA ALA A 133 6.53 13.01 -22.25
C ALA A 133 7.13 11.89 -21.39
N GLY A 134 7.63 12.21 -20.19
CA GLY A 134 8.15 11.21 -19.24
C GLY A 134 7.10 10.19 -18.82
N THR A 135 5.85 10.63 -18.60
CA THR A 135 4.71 9.76 -18.30
C THR A 135 4.42 8.78 -19.44
N TRP A 136 4.46 9.23 -20.70
CA TRP A 136 4.27 8.37 -21.87
C TRP A 136 5.42 7.38 -22.08
N ILE A 137 6.66 7.80 -21.86
CA ILE A 137 7.84 6.92 -21.99
C ILE A 137 7.70 5.72 -21.07
N LEU A 138 7.43 5.92 -19.77
CA LEU A 138 7.26 4.81 -18.84
C LEU A 138 6.08 3.91 -19.22
N SER A 139 4.96 4.51 -19.63
CA SER A 139 3.76 3.77 -20.06
C SER A 139 4.07 2.79 -21.20
N ALA A 140 4.82 3.23 -22.22
CA ALA A 140 5.21 2.39 -23.34
C ALA A 140 6.10 1.23 -22.91
N VAL A 141 7.12 1.50 -22.08
CA VAL A 141 8.05 0.47 -21.60
C VAL A 141 7.31 -0.61 -20.82
N VAL A 142 6.47 -0.20 -19.85
CA VAL A 142 5.75 -1.16 -19.00
C VAL A 142 4.73 -1.95 -19.81
N LEU A 143 4.01 -1.32 -20.73
CA LEU A 143 3.06 -2.00 -21.61
C LEU A 143 3.73 -3.12 -22.42
N ILE A 144 4.90 -2.84 -23.01
CA ILE A 144 5.60 -3.80 -23.87
C ILE A 144 5.95 -5.08 -23.12
N TYR A 145 6.60 -4.98 -21.96
CA TYR A 145 7.06 -6.19 -21.29
C TYR A 145 5.93 -6.94 -20.56
N VAL A 146 4.95 -6.25 -20.00
CA VAL A 146 3.81 -6.88 -19.33
C VAL A 146 2.91 -7.60 -20.33
N ALA A 147 2.57 -6.94 -21.44
CA ALA A 147 1.76 -7.55 -22.49
C ALA A 147 2.43 -8.77 -23.11
N SER A 148 3.78 -8.78 -23.23
CA SER A 148 4.52 -9.90 -23.81
C SER A 148 4.62 -11.13 -22.90
N GLY A 149 4.82 -10.93 -21.59
CA GLY A 149 5.18 -12.01 -20.67
C GLY A 149 4.20 -12.28 -19.53
N GLY A 150 3.23 -11.40 -19.28
CA GLY A 150 2.27 -11.51 -18.17
C GLY A 150 2.95 -11.52 -16.80
N LEU A 151 2.25 -12.06 -15.78
CA LEU A 151 2.72 -12.06 -14.39
C LEU A 151 4.07 -12.79 -14.19
N ARG A 152 4.36 -13.78 -15.04
CA ARG A 152 5.64 -14.49 -14.97
C ARG A 152 6.82 -13.57 -15.30
N ALA A 153 6.73 -12.78 -16.36
CA ALA A 153 7.78 -11.82 -16.71
C ALA A 153 7.90 -10.74 -15.63
N VAL A 154 6.77 -10.24 -15.14
CA VAL A 154 6.72 -9.27 -14.04
C VAL A 154 7.48 -9.79 -12.83
N ALA A 155 7.23 -11.02 -12.38
CA ALA A 155 7.87 -11.59 -11.19
C ALA A 155 9.41 -11.60 -11.29
N TYR A 156 9.97 -11.98 -12.43
CA TYR A 156 11.43 -12.03 -12.61
C TYR A 156 12.06 -10.63 -12.74
N VAL A 157 11.39 -9.70 -13.41
CA VAL A 157 11.85 -8.30 -13.52
C VAL A 157 11.79 -7.62 -12.14
N ASP A 158 10.70 -7.80 -11.42
CA ASP A 158 10.47 -7.21 -10.10
C ASP A 158 11.48 -7.72 -9.06
N THR A 159 12.02 -8.93 -9.23
CA THR A 159 13.10 -9.44 -8.38
C THR A 159 14.33 -8.53 -8.39
N LEU A 160 14.77 -8.09 -9.56
CA LEU A 160 15.86 -7.12 -9.68
C LEU A 160 15.43 -5.73 -9.22
N GLN A 161 14.22 -5.33 -9.57
CA GLN A 161 13.69 -4.00 -9.23
C GLN A 161 13.53 -3.80 -7.73
N CYS A 162 13.28 -4.85 -6.95
CA CYS A 162 13.26 -4.78 -5.49
C CYS A 162 14.62 -4.34 -4.91
N VAL A 163 15.70 -4.92 -5.41
CA VAL A 163 17.05 -4.56 -4.98
C VAL A 163 17.38 -3.12 -5.34
N LEU A 164 17.05 -2.71 -6.57
CA LEU A 164 17.27 -1.34 -7.05
C LEU A 164 16.46 -0.32 -6.23
N LEU A 165 15.20 -0.61 -5.96
CA LEU A 165 14.33 0.24 -5.12
C LEU A 165 14.94 0.45 -3.73
N ALA A 166 15.30 -0.63 -3.04
CA ALA A 166 15.85 -0.56 -1.70
C ALA A 166 17.19 0.20 -1.69
N PHE A 167 18.09 -0.14 -2.62
CA PHE A 167 19.36 0.56 -2.80
C PHE A 167 19.17 2.06 -3.05
N GLY A 168 18.25 2.43 -3.94
CA GLY A 168 18.01 3.83 -4.30
C GLY A 168 17.51 4.67 -3.12
N ILE A 169 16.55 4.15 -2.34
CA ILE A 169 16.04 4.88 -1.15
C ILE A 169 17.15 5.08 -0.12
N VAL A 170 17.95 4.04 0.14
CA VAL A 170 19.08 4.11 1.08
C VAL A 170 20.12 5.12 0.58
N ALA A 171 20.48 5.07 -0.69
CA ALA A 171 21.47 5.99 -1.28
C ALA A 171 21.00 7.46 -1.19
N VAL A 172 19.75 7.75 -1.54
CA VAL A 172 19.19 9.12 -1.40
C VAL A 172 19.13 9.53 0.08
N GLY A 173 18.85 8.61 0.99
CA GLY A 173 18.91 8.87 2.43
C GLY A 173 20.32 9.23 2.91
N PHE A 174 21.35 8.54 2.41
CA PHE A 174 22.74 8.91 2.70
C PHE A 174 23.11 10.26 2.12
N ILE A 175 22.65 10.61 0.91
CA ILE A 175 22.83 11.95 0.35
C ILE A 175 22.21 12.99 1.29
N ALA A 176 20.99 12.75 1.79
CA ALA A 176 20.34 13.66 2.73
C ALA A 176 21.14 13.81 4.03
N TYR A 177 21.63 12.71 4.61
CA TYR A 177 22.49 12.75 5.81
C TYR A 177 23.80 13.51 5.55
N ASP A 178 24.46 13.26 4.43
CA ASP A 178 25.72 13.93 4.09
C ASP A 178 25.52 15.44 3.95
N LEU A 179 24.50 15.87 3.23
CA LEU A 179 24.20 17.28 3.00
C LEU A 179 23.83 18.04 4.28
N VAL A 180 23.21 17.40 5.28
CA VAL A 180 22.89 18.03 6.57
C VAL A 180 24.03 17.95 7.59
N GLY A 181 25.10 17.20 7.31
CA GLY A 181 26.24 17.00 8.22
C GLY A 181 26.08 15.83 9.20
N GLY A 182 25.26 14.83 8.86
CA GLY A 182 25.08 13.57 9.57
C GLY A 182 23.92 13.55 10.57
N TRP A 183 23.79 12.43 11.28
CA TRP A 183 22.70 12.15 12.21
C TRP A 183 22.53 13.20 13.31
N THR A 184 23.62 13.57 13.99
CA THR A 184 23.58 14.54 15.10
C THR A 184 23.21 15.93 14.59
N ALA A 185 23.77 16.37 13.47
CA ALA A 185 23.48 17.67 12.88
C ALA A 185 22.01 17.75 12.42
N LEU A 186 21.46 16.67 11.84
CA LEU A 186 20.05 16.60 11.51
C LEU A 186 19.17 16.87 12.74
N ASN A 187 19.39 16.13 13.84
CA ASN A 187 18.54 16.24 15.01
C ASN A 187 18.69 17.58 15.74
N GLN A 188 19.90 18.14 15.83
CA GLN A 188 20.11 19.48 16.34
C GLN A 188 19.44 20.55 15.44
N GLY A 189 19.48 20.36 14.12
CA GLY A 189 18.77 21.19 13.17
C GLY A 189 17.25 21.14 13.37
N LEU A 190 16.68 19.93 13.53
CA LEU A 190 15.25 19.77 13.78
C LEU A 190 14.79 20.44 15.07
N ALA A 191 15.60 20.41 16.11
CA ALA A 191 15.33 21.13 17.35
C ALA A 191 15.23 22.65 17.13
N LYS A 192 16.08 23.20 16.26
CA LYS A 192 16.00 24.63 15.87
C LYS A 192 14.78 24.90 14.99
N VAL A 193 14.48 24.02 14.04
CA VAL A 193 13.27 24.14 13.19
C VAL A 193 12.01 24.15 14.03
N ALA A 194 11.92 23.32 15.09
CA ALA A 194 10.75 23.28 15.98
C ALA A 194 10.45 24.60 16.66
N LEU A 195 11.44 25.48 16.82
CA LEU A 195 11.30 26.81 17.43
C LEU A 195 10.93 27.91 16.42
N VAL A 196 10.92 27.61 15.13
CA VAL A 196 10.58 28.58 14.08
C VAL A 196 9.10 28.96 14.19
N LYS A 197 8.84 30.26 14.31
CA LYS A 197 7.48 30.81 14.32
C LYS A 197 7.08 31.21 12.90
N GLY A 198 5.93 30.73 12.44
CA GLY A 198 5.41 31.05 11.12
C GLY A 198 4.37 30.08 10.65
N THR A 199 3.67 30.45 9.59
CA THR A 199 2.74 29.53 8.91
C THR A 199 3.50 28.64 7.96
N LYS A 200 3.33 27.36 8.12
CA LYS A 200 3.87 26.36 7.25
C LYS A 200 2.90 26.03 6.12
N TRP A 201 3.47 25.79 4.95
CA TRP A 201 2.68 25.27 3.83
C TRP A 201 2.22 23.82 4.11
N GLY A 202 0.91 23.56 4.06
CA GLY A 202 0.33 22.21 4.18
C GLY A 202 0.02 21.73 5.60
N VAL A 203 0.52 22.36 6.66
CA VAL A 203 0.11 22.12 8.04
C VAL A 203 -0.56 23.36 8.59
N THR A 204 -1.71 23.19 9.20
CA THR A 204 -2.40 24.30 9.83
C THR A 204 -1.58 24.80 11.01
N PRO A 205 -1.41 26.11 11.14
CA PRO A 205 -0.66 26.65 12.25
C PRO A 205 -1.38 26.39 13.56
N GLY A 206 -0.83 25.45 14.35
CA GLY A 206 -0.90 25.56 15.77
C GLY A 206 0.25 26.44 16.24
N ASP A 207 1.14 25.91 17.04
CA ASP A 207 2.27 26.63 17.63
C ASP A 207 3.52 26.68 16.71
N GLY A 208 3.35 26.71 15.40
CA GLY A 208 4.46 26.75 14.44
C GLY A 208 5.02 25.37 14.09
N TYR A 209 6.33 25.31 13.85
CA TYR A 209 7.00 24.10 13.38
C TYR A 209 7.14 22.98 14.43
N SER A 210 6.82 23.22 15.70
CA SER A 210 6.73 22.15 16.73
C SER A 210 5.68 21.09 16.37
N ALA A 211 4.65 21.45 15.61
CA ALA A 211 3.65 20.51 15.07
C ALA A 211 4.25 19.43 14.15
N TYR A 212 5.45 19.62 13.61
CA TYR A 212 6.17 18.57 12.88
C TYR A 212 6.63 17.43 13.76
N LEU A 213 6.81 17.67 15.06
CA LEU A 213 7.39 16.75 16.01
C LEU A 213 6.34 16.16 16.97
N ALA A 214 5.05 16.33 16.68
CA ALA A 214 3.96 15.82 17.48
C ALA A 214 2.72 15.52 16.63
N ILE A 215 1.97 14.47 16.96
CA ILE A 215 0.62 14.29 16.40
C ILE A 215 -0.36 15.21 17.13
N PRO A 216 -1.39 15.75 16.42
CA PRO A 216 -2.25 16.80 16.93
C PRO A 216 -3.37 16.32 17.88
N GLY A 217 -3.20 15.17 18.50
CA GLY A 217 -4.17 14.57 19.40
C GLY A 217 -4.75 13.26 18.91
N VAL A 218 -5.77 12.76 19.61
CA VAL A 218 -6.39 11.45 19.32
C VAL A 218 -7.32 11.54 18.13
N ILE A 219 -8.20 12.53 18.10
CA ILE A 219 -9.21 12.75 17.05
C ILE A 219 -9.52 14.26 16.98
N GLN A 220 -9.97 14.72 15.81
CA GLN A 220 -10.49 16.07 15.63
C GLN A 220 -11.80 16.04 14.84
N PHE A 221 -12.73 16.96 15.22
CA PHE A 221 -14.01 17.15 14.55
C PHE A 221 -13.93 18.15 13.40
N THR A 222 -12.95 17.94 12.54
CA THR A 222 -12.67 18.77 11.39
C THR A 222 -13.01 18.01 10.10
N ALA A 223 -12.48 18.48 8.97
CA ALA A 223 -12.60 17.78 7.71
C ALA A 223 -14.05 17.47 7.31
N GLY A 224 -14.92 18.44 7.47
CA GLY A 224 -16.26 18.39 6.91
C GLY A 224 -17.42 18.49 7.88
N LEU A 225 -17.30 18.06 9.11
CA LEU A 225 -18.39 18.23 10.08
C LEU A 225 -18.48 19.65 10.61
N GLY A 226 -17.37 20.36 10.73
CA GLY A 226 -17.33 21.76 11.19
C GLY A 226 -16.75 22.74 10.17
N LYS A 227 -16.25 22.27 9.03
CA LYS A 227 -15.44 23.06 8.08
C LYS A 227 -14.22 23.75 8.73
N GLU A 228 -13.81 23.23 9.86
CA GLU A 228 -12.67 23.74 10.60
C GLU A 228 -11.38 23.15 10.07
N THR A 229 -10.33 23.94 10.13
CA THR A 229 -9.00 23.48 9.79
C THR A 229 -8.41 22.75 10.99
N PRO A 230 -7.81 21.53 10.83
CA PRO A 230 -7.21 20.79 11.93
C PRO A 230 -6.11 21.61 12.62
N VAL A 231 -6.23 21.83 13.92
CA VAL A 231 -5.19 22.48 14.70
C VAL A 231 -4.00 21.54 14.85
N GLY A 232 -2.80 21.98 14.47
CA GLY A 232 -1.59 21.17 14.55
C GLY A 232 -1.40 20.16 13.41
N GLY A 233 -2.42 19.92 12.58
CA GLY A 233 -2.34 19.03 11.42
C GLY A 233 -3.43 17.95 11.37
N LEU A 234 -3.42 17.19 10.28
CA LEU A 234 -4.44 16.16 9.97
C LEU A 234 -4.18 14.81 10.65
N TRP A 235 -2.93 14.50 10.97
CA TRP A 235 -2.49 13.16 11.33
C TRP A 235 -2.71 12.85 12.81
N THR A 236 -3.96 12.84 13.25
CA THR A 236 -4.36 12.39 14.60
C THR A 236 -4.11 10.89 14.77
N GLY A 237 -4.10 10.40 16.01
CA GLY A 237 -3.96 8.96 16.27
C GLY A 237 -5.00 8.10 15.55
N VAL A 238 -6.23 8.58 15.44
CA VAL A 238 -7.32 7.89 14.70
C VAL A 238 -7.10 7.99 13.19
N MET A 239 -6.62 9.13 12.66
CA MET A 239 -6.28 9.23 11.23
C MET A 239 -5.15 8.28 10.89
N VAL A 240 -4.09 8.20 11.68
CA VAL A 240 -2.98 7.27 11.47
C VAL A 240 -3.49 5.84 11.41
N LEU A 241 -4.29 5.40 12.39
CA LEU A 241 -4.86 4.05 12.42
C LEU A 241 -5.71 3.75 11.17
N THR A 242 -6.61 4.65 10.82
CA THR A 242 -7.52 4.44 9.69
C THR A 242 -6.81 4.56 8.33
N TYR A 243 -5.76 5.35 8.25
CA TYR A 243 -4.86 5.38 7.09
C TYR A 243 -4.07 4.07 6.95
N MET A 244 -3.63 3.47 8.07
CA MET A 244 -3.02 2.13 8.04
C MET A 244 -4.01 1.06 7.55
N PHE A 245 -5.29 1.15 7.88
CA PHE A 245 -6.32 0.29 7.30
C PHE A 245 -6.38 0.44 5.77
N ALA A 246 -6.31 1.66 5.26
CA ALA A 246 -6.24 1.88 3.82
C ALA A 246 -5.03 1.14 3.20
N LEU A 247 -3.85 1.27 3.80
CA LEU A 247 -2.62 0.63 3.29
C LEU A 247 -2.65 -0.90 3.41
N MET A 248 -3.40 -1.47 4.35
CA MET A 248 -3.72 -2.90 4.38
C MET A 248 -4.46 -3.35 3.11
N GLY A 249 -5.10 -2.45 2.39
CA GLY A 249 -5.74 -2.68 1.10
C GLY A 249 -4.79 -3.14 0.01
N ILE A 250 -3.48 -2.95 0.13
CA ILE A 250 -2.50 -3.40 -0.85
C ILE A 250 -2.47 -4.93 -0.91
N HIS A 251 -2.28 -5.61 0.22
CA HIS A 251 -2.24 -7.09 0.25
C HIS A 251 -3.62 -7.76 0.25
N SER A 252 -4.70 -7.03 0.44
CA SER A 252 -6.06 -7.54 0.21
C SER A 252 -6.56 -7.30 -1.20
N ALA A 253 -5.92 -6.41 -1.96
CA ALA A 253 -6.29 -6.18 -3.36
C ALA A 253 -6.24 -7.49 -4.18
N PRO A 254 -7.09 -7.62 -5.19
CA PRO A 254 -7.17 -8.83 -6.03
C PRO A 254 -5.83 -9.30 -6.61
N ALA A 255 -4.93 -8.38 -6.88
CA ALA A 255 -3.57 -8.68 -7.35
C ALA A 255 -2.81 -9.62 -6.40
N PHE A 256 -2.89 -9.41 -5.09
CA PHE A 256 -2.17 -10.23 -4.12
C PHE A 256 -2.78 -11.64 -3.94
N SER A 257 -4.08 -11.80 -4.19
CA SER A 257 -4.66 -13.15 -4.33
C SER A 257 -4.01 -13.91 -5.49
N MET A 258 -3.84 -13.26 -6.65
CA MET A 258 -3.19 -13.88 -7.80
C MET A 258 -1.69 -14.13 -7.55
N TRP A 259 -1.00 -13.24 -6.84
CA TRP A 259 0.36 -13.47 -6.35
C TRP A 259 0.43 -14.69 -5.44
N SER A 260 -0.52 -14.85 -4.51
CA SER A 260 -0.60 -16.04 -3.66
C SER A 260 -0.73 -17.31 -4.50
N PHE A 261 -1.67 -17.35 -5.46
CA PHE A 261 -1.89 -18.50 -6.35
C PHE A 261 -0.69 -18.84 -7.25
N SER A 262 0.20 -17.87 -7.47
CA SER A 262 1.37 -18.04 -8.34
C SER A 262 2.51 -18.84 -7.73
N ASN A 263 2.48 -19.08 -6.41
CA ASN A 263 3.55 -19.76 -5.70
C ASN A 263 3.47 -21.29 -5.81
N LYS A 264 4.65 -21.91 -5.86
CA LYS A 264 4.78 -23.37 -5.79
C LYS A 264 4.30 -23.89 -4.43
N ASP A 265 4.68 -23.19 -3.37
CA ASP A 265 4.36 -23.51 -1.98
C ASP A 265 4.39 -22.23 -1.11
N PRO A 266 3.94 -22.26 0.17
CA PRO A 266 3.87 -21.09 1.04
C PRO A 266 5.19 -20.65 1.69
N ARG A 267 6.32 -21.33 1.44
CA ARG A 267 7.62 -20.98 2.05
C ARG A 267 8.00 -19.51 1.93
N PRO A 268 7.67 -18.80 0.84
CA PRO A 268 8.07 -17.40 0.70
C PRO A 268 7.28 -16.42 1.58
N PHE A 269 6.11 -16.78 2.09
CA PHE A 269 5.20 -15.81 2.72
C PHE A 269 5.79 -15.21 4.01
N ALA A 270 6.19 -16.03 4.96
CA ALA A 270 6.75 -15.53 6.21
C ALA A 270 8.05 -14.71 6.01
N PRO A 271 9.04 -15.16 5.22
CA PRO A 271 10.22 -14.35 4.92
C PRO A 271 9.91 -13.00 4.26
N GLN A 272 8.96 -12.96 3.33
CA GLN A 272 8.54 -11.70 2.70
C GLN A 272 7.90 -10.76 3.71
N GLN A 273 6.98 -11.29 4.53
CA GLN A 273 6.19 -10.49 5.46
C GLN A 273 7.00 -9.95 6.64
N VAL A 274 7.85 -10.79 7.23
CA VAL A 274 8.61 -10.45 8.42
C VAL A 274 9.93 -9.76 8.08
N TRP A 275 10.76 -10.39 7.24
CA TRP A 275 12.14 -9.97 7.05
C TRP A 275 12.31 -8.97 5.92
N ALA A 276 11.75 -9.22 4.74
CA ALA A 276 11.89 -8.29 3.63
C ALA A 276 11.07 -7.02 3.85
N SER A 277 9.79 -7.14 4.22
CA SER A 277 8.91 -5.99 4.38
C SER A 277 9.05 -5.36 5.77
N SER A 278 8.58 -6.04 6.84
CA SER A 278 8.48 -5.40 8.15
C SER A 278 9.83 -4.95 8.69
N PHE A 279 10.86 -5.79 8.61
CA PHE A 279 12.20 -5.43 9.07
C PHE A 279 12.96 -4.60 8.04
N GLY A 280 13.19 -5.12 6.83
CA GLY A 280 14.08 -4.51 5.84
C GLY A 280 13.54 -3.17 5.31
N ILE A 281 12.36 -3.18 4.71
CA ILE A 281 11.74 -1.94 4.22
C ILE A 281 11.40 -1.02 5.41
N GLY A 282 10.95 -1.56 6.53
CA GLY A 282 10.68 -0.77 7.72
C GLY A 282 11.90 0.02 8.19
N ALA A 283 13.07 -0.61 8.31
CA ALA A 283 14.32 0.08 8.64
C ALA A 283 14.64 1.19 7.63
N ILE A 284 14.50 0.90 6.33
CA ILE A 284 14.73 1.90 5.28
C ILE A 284 13.82 3.12 5.46
N LEU A 285 12.54 2.90 5.73
CA LEU A 285 11.57 3.98 5.86
C LEU A 285 11.80 4.82 7.12
N PHE A 286 11.95 4.19 8.28
CA PHE A 286 12.07 4.92 9.54
C PHE A 286 13.36 5.72 9.66
N PHE A 287 14.45 5.29 9.01
CA PHE A 287 15.73 5.98 9.10
C PHE A 287 16.03 6.86 7.87
N PHE A 288 15.85 6.35 6.66
CA PHE A 288 16.31 7.05 5.45
C PHE A 288 15.24 7.98 4.87
N THR A 289 13.97 7.57 4.78
CA THR A 289 12.94 8.49 4.27
C THR A 289 12.60 9.59 5.26
N ALA A 290 12.74 9.34 6.56
CA ALA A 290 12.64 10.37 7.60
C ALA A 290 13.72 11.45 7.42
N ALA A 291 14.97 11.05 7.18
CA ALA A 291 16.07 11.98 6.92
C ALA A 291 15.86 12.78 5.62
N GLN A 292 15.38 12.13 4.55
CA GLN A 292 15.06 12.81 3.30
C GLN A 292 13.99 13.90 3.50
N GLY A 293 12.89 13.58 4.16
CA GLY A 293 11.80 14.52 4.39
C GLY A 293 12.17 15.64 5.34
N MET A 294 12.64 15.29 6.53
CA MET A 294 12.92 16.29 7.57
C MET A 294 14.19 17.09 7.31
N GLY A 295 15.22 16.47 6.74
CA GLY A 295 16.46 17.15 6.37
C GLY A 295 16.28 18.24 5.32
N ALA A 296 15.29 18.12 4.45
CA ALA A 296 15.03 19.11 3.42
C ALA A 296 14.71 20.50 3.96
N HIS A 297 14.12 20.60 5.17
CA HIS A 297 13.90 21.88 5.84
C HIS A 297 15.20 22.65 6.11
N LEU A 298 16.28 21.91 6.35
CA LEU A 298 17.60 22.46 6.65
C LEU A 298 18.42 22.77 5.38
N LEU A 299 17.97 22.31 4.22
CA LEU A 299 18.72 22.34 2.97
C LEU A 299 18.18 23.36 1.95
N GLY A 300 17.33 24.30 2.40
CA GLY A 300 16.84 25.39 1.55
C GLY A 300 15.45 25.16 0.96
N ALA A 301 14.85 23.98 1.09
CA ALA A 301 13.52 23.69 0.53
C ALA A 301 12.37 24.47 1.20
N ASP A 302 12.56 24.96 2.42
CA ASP A 302 11.53 25.62 3.21
C ASP A 302 11.76 27.14 3.32
N PRO A 303 10.94 27.96 2.62
CA PRO A 303 11.12 29.40 2.62
C PRO A 303 11.00 30.05 4.01
N VAL A 304 10.19 29.49 4.92
CA VAL A 304 9.99 30.04 6.27
C VAL A 304 11.19 29.73 7.17
N VAL A 305 11.73 28.52 7.07
CA VAL A 305 12.96 28.12 7.77
C VAL A 305 14.16 28.93 7.27
N ASN A 306 14.23 29.16 5.94
CA ASN A 306 15.27 29.98 5.32
C ASN A 306 15.20 31.45 5.83
N ALA A 307 14.00 32.03 5.85
CA ALA A 307 13.79 33.38 6.36
C ALA A 307 14.13 33.51 7.85
N ALA A 308 13.98 32.45 8.63
CA ALA A 308 14.38 32.39 10.04
C ALA A 308 15.89 32.21 10.23
N GLY A 309 16.67 31.94 9.17
CA GLY A 309 18.11 31.70 9.23
C GLY A 309 18.52 30.41 9.93
N VAL A 310 17.64 29.41 9.91
CA VAL A 310 17.84 28.10 10.57
C VAL A 310 18.38 27.04 9.59
N ASN A 311 18.22 27.27 8.29
CA ASN A 311 18.77 26.38 7.28
C ASN A 311 20.30 26.33 7.30
N ILE A 312 20.86 25.19 6.91
CA ILE A 312 22.32 24.95 6.86
C ILE A 312 22.87 25.37 5.48
N SER A 313 22.07 25.13 4.43
CA SER A 313 22.43 25.42 3.05
C SER A 313 21.18 25.65 2.20
N ASN A 314 21.38 26.05 0.93
CA ASN A 314 20.33 26.28 -0.05
C ASN A 314 20.52 25.38 -1.28
N VAL A 315 20.91 24.12 -1.07
CA VAL A 315 21.12 23.15 -2.18
C VAL A 315 19.82 22.64 -2.78
N LEU A 316 18.72 22.71 -2.03
CA LEU A 316 17.38 22.36 -2.51
C LEU A 316 16.58 23.63 -2.82
N PRO A 317 15.80 23.64 -3.92
CA PRO A 317 15.05 24.84 -4.31
C PRO A 317 13.79 25.05 -3.45
N GLU A 318 13.47 26.30 -3.15
CA GLU A 318 12.25 26.71 -2.42
C GLU A 318 10.94 26.31 -3.12
N SER A 319 10.98 25.97 -4.42
CA SER A 319 9.82 25.47 -5.15
C SER A 319 9.22 24.20 -4.51
N ILE A 320 10.05 23.42 -3.81
CA ILE A 320 9.60 22.25 -3.03
C ILE A 320 8.61 22.70 -1.95
N GLY A 321 8.94 23.73 -1.18
CA GLY A 321 8.07 24.31 -0.14
C GLY A 321 6.85 25.03 -0.67
N LYS A 322 6.86 25.44 -1.94
CA LYS A 322 5.75 26.13 -2.61
C LYS A 322 4.80 25.17 -3.37
N GLY A 323 4.67 23.93 -2.90
CA GLY A 323 3.77 22.92 -3.49
C GLY A 323 4.48 21.85 -4.32
N GLY A 324 5.80 21.89 -4.40
CA GLY A 324 6.62 20.97 -5.18
C GLY A 324 7.13 19.74 -4.40
N GLN A 325 6.55 19.38 -3.26
CA GLN A 325 7.05 18.29 -2.41
C GLN A 325 7.18 16.94 -3.12
N GLY A 326 6.40 16.70 -4.18
CA GLY A 326 6.54 15.50 -5.01
C GLY A 326 7.81 15.44 -5.85
N ASN A 327 8.58 16.54 -5.93
CA ASN A 327 9.87 16.63 -6.61
C ASN A 327 11.07 16.55 -5.64
N LEU A 328 10.83 16.38 -4.35
CA LEU A 328 11.88 16.37 -3.33
C LEU A 328 13.02 15.40 -3.67
N VAL A 329 12.69 14.14 -3.91
CA VAL A 329 13.69 13.10 -4.19
C VAL A 329 14.42 13.33 -5.51
N PRO A 330 13.76 13.66 -6.63
CA PRO A 330 14.46 14.08 -7.85
C PRO A 330 15.47 15.22 -7.62
N PHE A 331 15.15 16.23 -6.82
CA PHE A 331 16.10 17.30 -6.51
C PHE A 331 17.27 16.84 -5.66
N TYR A 332 17.08 15.92 -4.69
CA TYR A 332 18.21 15.27 -4.00
C TYR A 332 19.14 14.56 -4.98
N ILE A 333 18.58 13.80 -5.92
CA ILE A 333 19.38 13.10 -6.94
C ILE A 333 20.12 14.11 -7.80
N ASN A 334 19.49 15.21 -8.18
CA ASN A 334 20.08 16.24 -9.04
C ASN A 334 21.24 17.00 -8.37
N THR A 335 21.35 17.00 -7.04
CA THR A 335 22.53 17.61 -6.35
C THR A 335 23.86 16.96 -6.75
N LEU A 336 23.83 15.75 -7.32
CA LEU A 336 24.99 15.02 -7.81
C LEU A 336 25.28 15.25 -9.31
N GLY A 337 24.49 16.09 -10.01
CA GLY A 337 24.57 16.25 -11.46
C GLY A 337 25.96 16.61 -11.96
N ASP A 338 26.63 17.55 -11.28
CA ASP A 338 27.96 18.02 -11.66
C ASP A 338 29.10 17.13 -11.16
N THR A 339 28.90 16.39 -10.07
CA THR A 339 29.95 15.62 -9.40
C THR A 339 29.97 14.16 -9.78
N ALA A 340 28.81 13.54 -9.97
CA ALA A 340 28.66 12.11 -10.25
C ALA A 340 27.48 11.82 -11.20
N PRO A 341 27.48 12.29 -12.44
CA PRO A 341 26.36 12.16 -13.37
C PRO A 341 25.98 10.69 -13.66
N TRP A 342 26.95 9.77 -13.63
CA TRP A 342 26.68 8.33 -13.75
C TRP A 342 25.83 7.80 -12.59
N PHE A 343 26.03 8.34 -11.39
CA PHE A 343 25.28 7.92 -10.21
C PHE A 343 23.86 8.50 -10.23
N VAL A 344 23.67 9.71 -10.77
CA VAL A 344 22.34 10.26 -11.07
C VAL A 344 21.57 9.32 -11.99
N GLY A 345 22.20 8.82 -13.06
CA GLY A 345 21.60 7.83 -13.95
C GLY A 345 21.20 6.54 -13.23
N LEU A 346 22.06 6.01 -12.36
CA LEU A 346 21.76 4.82 -11.56
C LEU A 346 20.59 5.05 -10.61
N LEU A 347 20.55 6.18 -9.91
CA LEU A 347 19.46 6.52 -8.99
C LEU A 347 18.13 6.77 -9.73
N ALA A 348 18.19 7.33 -10.94
CA ALA A 348 17.02 7.43 -11.81
C ALA A 348 16.45 6.06 -12.18
N VAL A 349 17.31 5.09 -12.51
CA VAL A 349 16.92 3.70 -12.76
C VAL A 349 16.30 3.08 -11.50
N CYS A 350 16.84 3.34 -10.32
CA CYS A 350 16.27 2.86 -9.05
C CYS A 350 14.85 3.41 -8.81
N ALA A 351 14.65 4.70 -9.07
CA ALA A 351 13.32 5.33 -8.95
C ALA A 351 12.34 4.76 -9.97
N LEU A 352 12.75 4.59 -11.23
CA LEU A 352 11.92 3.97 -12.27
C LEU A 352 11.60 2.51 -11.95
N ALA A 353 12.53 1.76 -11.37
CA ALA A 353 12.29 0.38 -10.93
C ALA A 353 11.15 0.30 -9.90
N ALA A 354 11.11 1.23 -8.94
CA ALA A 354 10.03 1.32 -7.96
C ALA A 354 8.66 1.59 -8.61
N MET A 355 8.62 2.42 -9.65
CA MET A 355 7.38 2.76 -10.36
C MET A 355 6.91 1.61 -11.24
N GLN A 356 7.84 0.98 -11.97
CA GLN A 356 7.54 -0.09 -12.91
C GLN A 356 7.04 -1.35 -12.22
N SER A 357 7.69 -1.81 -11.15
CA SER A 357 7.36 -3.07 -10.46
C SER A 357 5.91 -3.08 -9.99
N THR A 358 5.50 -2.02 -9.34
CA THR A 358 4.12 -1.88 -8.85
C THR A 358 3.12 -1.80 -10.01
N GLY A 359 3.37 -0.92 -10.98
CA GLY A 359 2.48 -0.75 -12.13
C GLY A 359 2.30 -2.04 -12.92
N ALA A 360 3.38 -2.76 -13.18
CA ALA A 360 3.38 -4.00 -13.93
C ALA A 360 2.52 -5.10 -13.28
N ALA A 361 2.65 -5.28 -11.98
CA ALA A 361 1.91 -6.30 -11.25
C ALA A 361 0.39 -6.03 -11.29
N TYR A 362 -0.03 -4.80 -11.03
CA TYR A 362 -1.46 -4.47 -11.00
C TYR A 362 -2.11 -4.50 -12.38
N MET A 363 -1.43 -4.05 -13.44
CA MET A 363 -2.01 -4.15 -14.78
C MET A 363 -2.07 -5.59 -15.30
N SER A 364 -1.08 -6.43 -14.96
CA SER A 364 -1.08 -7.85 -15.33
C SER A 364 -2.24 -8.60 -14.68
N THR A 365 -2.45 -8.39 -13.39
CA THR A 365 -3.50 -9.06 -12.62
C THR A 365 -4.89 -8.55 -12.98
N ALA A 366 -5.09 -7.25 -13.11
CA ALA A 366 -6.36 -6.68 -13.53
C ALA A 366 -6.73 -7.10 -14.97
N GLY A 367 -5.76 -7.13 -15.89
CA GLY A 367 -5.95 -7.67 -17.24
C GLY A 367 -6.36 -9.15 -17.24
N GLY A 368 -5.78 -9.94 -16.32
CA GLY A 368 -6.16 -11.34 -16.09
C GLY A 368 -7.61 -11.46 -15.62
N MET A 369 -8.04 -10.62 -14.70
CA MET A 369 -9.42 -10.62 -14.21
C MET A 369 -10.43 -10.18 -15.27
N LEU A 370 -10.13 -9.14 -16.07
CA LEU A 370 -10.96 -8.77 -17.22
C LEU A 370 -11.16 -9.94 -18.18
N THR A 371 -10.10 -10.74 -18.38
CA THR A 371 -10.17 -11.91 -19.26
C THR A 371 -10.95 -13.05 -18.63
N ARG A 372 -10.63 -13.44 -17.40
CA ARG A 372 -11.18 -14.63 -16.74
C ARG A 372 -12.57 -14.40 -16.20
N ASP A 373 -12.76 -13.30 -15.47
CA ASP A 373 -14.00 -13.03 -14.75
C ASP A 373 -15.08 -12.37 -15.62
N LEU A 374 -14.70 -11.66 -16.70
CA LEU A 374 -15.66 -11.06 -17.64
C LEU A 374 -15.69 -11.77 -18.99
N TYR A 375 -14.60 -11.72 -19.77
CA TYR A 375 -14.64 -12.25 -21.14
C TYR A 375 -14.94 -13.75 -21.18
N LYS A 376 -14.15 -14.56 -20.45
CA LYS A 376 -14.34 -16.01 -20.44
C LYS A 376 -15.67 -16.40 -19.80
N LYS A 377 -16.09 -15.72 -18.75
CA LYS A 377 -17.33 -16.02 -18.04
C LYS A 377 -18.59 -15.65 -18.83
N LEU A 378 -18.60 -14.47 -19.46
CA LEU A 378 -19.81 -13.91 -20.07
C LEU A 378 -19.91 -14.10 -21.58
N ILE A 379 -18.76 -14.12 -22.29
CA ILE A 379 -18.72 -14.05 -23.74
C ILE A 379 -18.30 -15.40 -24.35
N ASN A 380 -17.16 -15.96 -23.91
CA ASN A 380 -16.64 -17.22 -24.46
C ASN A 380 -16.15 -18.19 -23.37
N PRO A 381 -17.05 -18.98 -22.77
CA PRO A 381 -16.68 -19.95 -21.72
C PRO A 381 -15.64 -21.01 -22.16
N ARG A 382 -15.56 -21.29 -23.48
CA ARG A 382 -14.64 -22.25 -24.08
C ARG A 382 -13.39 -21.62 -24.69
N ALA A 383 -13.05 -20.36 -24.30
CA ALA A 383 -11.92 -19.64 -24.85
C ALA A 383 -10.61 -20.45 -24.69
N SER A 384 -9.88 -20.61 -25.79
CA SER A 384 -8.59 -21.29 -25.82
C SER A 384 -7.52 -20.52 -25.01
N ASN A 385 -6.41 -21.16 -24.70
CA ASN A 385 -5.28 -20.50 -24.04
C ASN A 385 -4.78 -19.30 -24.85
N GLU A 386 -4.72 -19.40 -26.18
CA GLU A 386 -4.28 -18.29 -27.04
C GLU A 386 -5.26 -17.13 -27.00
N THR A 387 -6.56 -17.43 -27.07
CA THR A 387 -7.61 -16.41 -26.96
C THR A 387 -7.55 -15.70 -25.61
N GLN A 388 -7.39 -16.43 -24.51
CA GLN A 388 -7.27 -15.84 -23.18
C GLN A 388 -6.02 -14.96 -23.05
N LYS A 389 -4.87 -15.38 -23.58
CA LYS A 389 -3.65 -14.55 -23.60
C LYS A 389 -3.83 -13.29 -24.44
N PHE A 390 -4.51 -13.39 -25.58
CA PHE A 390 -4.81 -12.23 -26.42
C PHE A 390 -5.68 -11.20 -25.69
N PHE A 391 -6.78 -11.63 -25.08
CA PHE A 391 -7.64 -10.73 -24.30
C PHE A 391 -6.96 -10.23 -23.02
N GLY A 392 -6.05 -11.01 -22.42
CA GLY A 392 -5.19 -10.55 -21.34
C GLY A 392 -4.31 -9.36 -21.74
N ARG A 393 -3.71 -9.41 -22.93
CA ARG A 393 -2.92 -8.29 -23.50
C ARG A 393 -3.79 -7.06 -23.78
N LEU A 394 -4.99 -7.25 -24.30
CA LEU A 394 -5.95 -6.15 -24.50
C LEU A 394 -6.36 -5.53 -23.16
N GLY A 395 -6.60 -6.36 -22.14
CA GLY A 395 -6.88 -5.89 -20.79
C GLY A 395 -5.74 -5.06 -20.20
N VAL A 396 -4.50 -5.51 -20.36
CA VAL A 396 -3.31 -4.74 -19.96
C VAL A 396 -3.26 -3.39 -20.67
N ALA A 397 -3.47 -3.36 -22.00
CA ALA A 397 -3.49 -2.13 -22.78
C ALA A 397 -4.61 -1.17 -22.30
N PHE A 398 -5.80 -1.70 -22.04
CA PHE A 398 -6.91 -0.92 -21.50
C PHE A 398 -6.57 -0.26 -20.16
N ILE A 399 -5.95 -1.01 -19.23
CA ILE A 399 -5.54 -0.49 -17.92
C ILE A 399 -4.50 0.62 -18.06
N VAL A 400 -3.48 0.42 -18.91
CA VAL A 400 -2.43 1.42 -19.15
C VAL A 400 -3.00 2.70 -19.76
N LEU A 401 -3.85 2.59 -20.78
CA LEU A 401 -4.47 3.76 -21.40
C LEU A 401 -5.37 4.52 -20.42
N SER A 402 -6.17 3.81 -19.62
CA SER A 402 -6.99 4.41 -18.57
C SER A 402 -6.15 5.13 -17.52
N ALA A 403 -5.07 4.50 -17.06
CA ALA A 403 -4.15 5.10 -16.10
C ALA A 403 -3.41 6.32 -16.67
N LEU A 404 -3.05 6.27 -17.94
CA LEU A 404 -2.42 7.38 -18.66
C LEU A 404 -3.35 8.60 -18.75
N LEU A 405 -4.64 8.38 -19.03
CA LEU A 405 -5.64 9.44 -19.00
C LEU A 405 -5.75 10.06 -17.58
N VAL A 406 -5.82 9.21 -16.54
CA VAL A 406 -5.84 9.69 -15.15
C VAL A 406 -4.57 10.49 -14.84
N ALA A 407 -3.39 9.99 -15.19
CA ALA A 407 -2.12 10.68 -14.94
C ALA A 407 -2.00 12.02 -15.67
N THR A 408 -2.56 12.12 -16.88
CA THR A 408 -2.46 13.32 -17.73
C THR A 408 -3.46 14.39 -17.32
N TYR A 409 -4.69 14.02 -16.98
CA TYR A 409 -5.79 14.96 -16.73
C TYR A 409 -6.10 15.17 -15.24
N SER A 410 -5.63 14.31 -14.35
CA SER A 410 -5.80 14.52 -12.91
C SER A 410 -4.81 15.58 -12.42
N ARG A 411 -5.35 16.69 -11.91
CA ARG A 411 -4.56 17.74 -11.25
C ARG A 411 -4.31 17.46 -9.77
N ASP A 412 -4.82 16.34 -9.28
CA ASP A 412 -4.67 15.96 -7.88
C ASP A 412 -3.23 15.57 -7.57
N ALA A 413 -2.80 15.89 -6.37
CA ALA A 413 -1.50 15.46 -5.89
C ALA A 413 -1.39 13.92 -5.97
N LEU A 414 -0.22 13.42 -6.34
CA LEU A 414 0.10 11.97 -6.44
C LEU A 414 -0.45 11.14 -5.27
N VAL A 415 -0.44 11.73 -4.09
CA VAL A 415 -0.88 11.15 -2.83
C VAL A 415 -2.38 10.88 -2.79
N LEU A 416 -3.19 11.76 -3.39
CA LEU A 416 -4.64 11.61 -3.37
C LEU A 416 -5.09 10.40 -4.19
N LEU A 417 -4.42 10.14 -5.31
CA LEU A 417 -4.68 8.98 -6.16
C LEU A 417 -4.30 7.66 -5.46
N GLY A 418 -3.16 7.65 -4.77
CA GLY A 418 -2.72 6.48 -4.00
C GLY A 418 -3.66 6.14 -2.84
N GLY A 419 -4.04 7.14 -2.05
CA GLY A 419 -4.96 6.98 -0.92
C GLY A 419 -6.34 6.48 -1.32
N LEU A 420 -6.86 6.95 -2.45
CA LEU A 420 -8.12 6.48 -3.02
C LEU A 420 -8.04 5.00 -3.43
N ALA A 421 -7.01 4.62 -4.17
CA ALA A 421 -6.82 3.26 -4.67
C ALA A 421 -6.78 2.22 -3.54
N VAL A 422 -5.95 2.47 -2.52
CA VAL A 422 -5.78 1.53 -1.40
C VAL A 422 -7.04 1.40 -0.53
N ALA A 423 -7.85 2.46 -0.43
CA ALA A 423 -9.12 2.42 0.28
C ALA A 423 -10.11 1.44 -0.38
N PHE A 424 -10.14 1.37 -1.71
CA PHE A 424 -10.92 0.36 -2.43
C PHE A 424 -10.38 -1.05 -2.20
N GLY A 425 -9.06 -1.23 -2.23
CA GLY A 425 -8.43 -2.52 -1.95
C GLY A 425 -8.79 -3.07 -0.56
N PHE A 426 -8.90 -2.21 0.43
CA PHE A 426 -9.28 -2.59 1.79
C PHE A 426 -10.70 -3.17 1.87
N GLN A 427 -11.60 -2.83 0.96
CA GLN A 427 -12.96 -3.40 0.93
C GLN A 427 -12.96 -4.91 0.65
N MET A 428 -11.86 -5.46 0.14
CA MET A 428 -11.68 -6.91 -0.03
C MET A 428 -11.49 -7.66 1.29
N TRP A 429 -11.23 -6.97 2.40
CA TRP A 429 -11.12 -7.64 3.70
C TRP A 429 -12.40 -8.40 4.05
N MET A 430 -13.57 -7.84 3.76
CA MET A 430 -14.85 -8.49 4.08
C MET A 430 -15.02 -9.85 3.38
N PRO A 431 -14.93 -9.97 2.04
CA PRO A 431 -15.03 -11.28 1.38
C PRO A 431 -13.88 -12.21 1.74
N LEU A 432 -12.65 -11.72 1.96
CA LEU A 432 -11.52 -12.54 2.37
C LEU A 432 -11.67 -13.07 3.80
N MET A 433 -12.15 -12.26 4.73
CA MET A 433 -12.49 -12.72 6.08
C MET A 433 -13.57 -13.81 6.04
N SER A 434 -14.56 -13.63 5.17
CA SER A 434 -15.61 -14.65 5.00
C SER A 434 -15.04 -15.98 4.52
N VAL A 435 -14.28 -15.98 3.42
CA VAL A 435 -13.77 -17.24 2.83
C VAL A 435 -12.67 -17.87 3.68
N CYS A 436 -11.89 -17.09 4.42
CA CYS A 436 -10.78 -17.60 5.21
C CYS A 436 -11.14 -17.98 6.64
N TYR A 437 -12.13 -17.30 7.27
CA TYR A 437 -12.36 -17.44 8.72
C TYR A 437 -13.82 -17.59 9.13
N PHE A 438 -14.79 -16.95 8.43
CA PHE A 438 -16.16 -16.81 8.92
C PHE A 438 -17.21 -17.31 7.91
N PRO A 439 -17.64 -18.59 7.98
CA PRO A 439 -18.64 -19.17 7.07
C PRO A 439 -20.06 -18.58 7.25
N TRP A 440 -20.26 -17.78 8.27
CA TRP A 440 -21.57 -17.20 8.61
C TRP A 440 -22.07 -16.18 7.57
N PHE A 441 -21.18 -15.40 6.96
CA PHE A 441 -21.56 -14.38 6.00
C PHE A 441 -22.15 -14.99 4.73
N THR A 442 -23.27 -14.42 4.27
CA THR A 442 -23.98 -14.91 3.09
C THR A 442 -23.52 -14.21 1.81
N ARG A 443 -23.82 -14.81 0.67
CA ARG A 443 -23.59 -14.20 -0.66
C ARG A 443 -24.22 -12.81 -0.75
N GLN A 444 -25.50 -12.69 -0.38
CA GLN A 444 -26.24 -11.43 -0.42
C GLN A 444 -25.62 -10.38 0.50
N GLY A 445 -25.25 -10.79 1.72
CA GLY A 445 -24.63 -9.90 2.69
C GLY A 445 -23.30 -9.36 2.21
N VAL A 446 -22.41 -10.22 1.74
CA VAL A 446 -21.09 -9.79 1.25
C VAL A 446 -21.20 -8.95 -0.03
N THR A 447 -22.10 -9.29 -0.95
CA THR A 447 -22.33 -8.49 -2.16
C THR A 447 -22.84 -7.08 -1.82
N ALA A 448 -23.84 -6.99 -0.95
CA ALA A 448 -24.39 -5.71 -0.50
C ALA A 448 -23.36 -4.88 0.28
N GLY A 449 -22.59 -5.54 1.16
CA GLY A 449 -21.53 -4.90 1.93
C GLY A 449 -20.44 -4.32 1.06
N MET A 450 -19.90 -5.10 0.11
CA MET A 450 -18.88 -4.61 -0.82
C MET A 450 -19.37 -3.42 -1.66
N ALA A 451 -20.61 -3.48 -2.17
CA ALA A 451 -21.19 -2.37 -2.93
C ALA A 451 -21.30 -1.11 -2.06
N ALA A 452 -21.80 -1.23 -0.83
CA ALA A 452 -21.88 -0.13 0.12
C ALA A 452 -20.51 0.44 0.48
N GLY A 453 -19.50 -0.43 0.67
CA GLY A 453 -18.14 -0.03 0.95
C GLY A 453 -17.51 0.78 -0.18
N ILE A 454 -17.69 0.36 -1.43
CA ILE A 454 -17.22 1.09 -2.62
C ILE A 454 -17.87 2.48 -2.68
N VAL A 455 -19.17 2.57 -2.49
CA VAL A 455 -19.91 3.85 -2.49
C VAL A 455 -19.46 4.74 -1.35
N ALA A 456 -19.30 4.21 -0.14
CA ALA A 456 -18.88 4.99 1.03
C ALA A 456 -17.43 5.52 0.87
N VAL A 457 -16.50 4.75 0.29
CA VAL A 457 -15.16 5.25 -0.07
C VAL A 457 -15.27 6.44 -1.02
N MET A 458 -16.07 6.31 -2.10
CA MET A 458 -16.25 7.41 -3.06
C MET A 458 -16.82 8.67 -2.40
N LEU A 459 -17.82 8.53 -1.54
CA LEU A 459 -18.49 9.66 -0.91
C LEU A 459 -17.66 10.35 0.18
N THR A 460 -16.70 9.67 0.77
CA THR A 460 -15.83 10.21 1.84
C THR A 460 -14.41 10.59 1.34
N GLU A 461 -14.17 10.49 0.06
CA GLU A 461 -12.95 10.95 -0.63
C GLU A 461 -13.17 12.20 -1.48
N SER A 462 -12.07 12.77 -1.98
CA SER A 462 -12.09 13.97 -2.85
C SER A 462 -12.95 13.78 -4.09
N ILE A 463 -13.05 12.56 -4.62
CA ILE A 463 -13.88 12.26 -5.79
C ILE A 463 -15.36 12.54 -5.52
N GLY A 464 -15.87 12.17 -4.34
CA GLY A 464 -17.25 12.47 -3.95
C GLY A 464 -17.50 13.98 -3.85
N GLN A 465 -16.57 14.72 -3.22
CA GLN A 465 -16.66 16.18 -3.16
C GLN A 465 -16.72 16.81 -4.55
N LYS A 466 -15.90 16.33 -5.49
CA LYS A 466 -15.90 16.83 -6.89
C LYS A 466 -17.18 16.48 -7.64
N LEU A 467 -17.66 15.23 -7.51
CA LEU A 467 -18.89 14.77 -8.17
C LEU A 467 -20.13 15.55 -7.72
N PHE A 468 -20.18 15.94 -6.46
CA PHE A 468 -21.31 16.70 -5.89
C PHE A 468 -21.01 18.19 -5.73
N GLY A 469 -20.00 18.73 -6.44
CA GLY A 469 -19.69 20.16 -6.45
C GLY A 469 -19.36 20.75 -5.08
N GLY A 470 -18.83 19.97 -4.16
CA GLY A 470 -18.53 20.37 -2.78
C GLY A 470 -19.76 20.44 -1.86
N ALA A 471 -20.92 19.94 -2.32
CA ALA A 471 -22.18 20.00 -1.57
C ALA A 471 -22.29 18.97 -0.43
N LEU A 472 -21.37 17.99 -0.35
CA LEU A 472 -21.38 17.00 0.72
C LEU A 472 -20.98 17.65 2.07
N PRO A 473 -21.85 17.65 3.08
CA PRO A 473 -21.63 18.42 4.31
C PRO A 473 -20.51 17.86 5.20
N TRP A 474 -20.16 16.59 5.03
CA TRP A 474 -19.11 15.93 5.82
C TRP A 474 -17.69 16.12 5.27
N GLY A 475 -17.54 16.66 4.06
CA GLY A 475 -16.24 16.91 3.45
C GLY A 475 -15.45 15.62 3.14
N ARG A 476 -14.12 15.75 3.05
CA ARG A 476 -13.19 14.64 2.92
C ARG A 476 -12.74 14.17 4.31
N TRP A 477 -12.72 12.85 4.53
CA TRP A 477 -12.28 12.18 5.75
C TRP A 477 -12.99 12.69 7.02
N PRO A 478 -14.32 12.50 7.12
CA PRO A 478 -15.09 12.97 8.27
C PRO A 478 -14.49 12.48 9.60
N LEU A 479 -14.46 13.33 10.61
CA LEU A 479 -13.91 13.06 11.95
C LEU A 479 -12.42 12.69 11.95
N THR A 480 -11.65 13.15 10.96
CA THR A 480 -10.27 12.72 10.76
C THR A 480 -10.09 11.19 10.66
N MET A 481 -11.07 10.51 10.04
CA MET A 481 -11.03 9.09 9.74
C MET A 481 -10.92 8.89 8.22
N HIS A 482 -9.96 8.08 7.80
CA HIS A 482 -9.73 7.82 6.37
C HIS A 482 -10.95 7.13 5.72
N SER A 483 -11.17 7.37 4.43
CA SER A 483 -12.27 6.76 3.66
C SER A 483 -12.30 5.24 3.70
N ALA A 484 -11.14 4.57 3.87
CA ALA A 484 -11.09 3.12 4.06
C ALA A 484 -11.88 2.66 5.29
N PHE A 485 -11.81 3.41 6.39
CA PHE A 485 -12.61 3.13 7.59
C PHE A 485 -14.10 3.28 7.30
N TRP A 486 -14.52 4.39 6.71
CA TRP A 486 -15.93 4.61 6.38
C TRP A 486 -16.45 3.57 5.39
N GLY A 487 -15.64 3.23 4.38
CA GLY A 487 -15.95 2.13 3.47
C GLY A 487 -16.17 0.82 4.21
N MET A 488 -15.26 0.44 5.12
CA MET A 488 -15.38 -0.80 5.87
C MET A 488 -16.51 -0.77 6.90
N PHE A 489 -16.78 0.37 7.51
CA PHE A 489 -17.91 0.53 8.43
C PHE A 489 -19.24 0.18 7.75
N PHE A 490 -19.49 0.72 6.57
CA PHE A 490 -20.70 0.41 5.81
C PHE A 490 -20.66 -0.99 5.18
N ASN A 491 -19.49 -1.43 4.73
CA ASN A 491 -19.29 -2.77 4.16
C ASN A 491 -19.60 -3.85 5.19
N LEU A 492 -18.92 -3.84 6.33
CA LEU A 492 -19.12 -4.81 7.39
C LEU A 492 -20.54 -4.69 8.01
N GLY A 493 -21.01 -3.47 8.24
CA GLY A 493 -22.34 -3.23 8.81
C GLY A 493 -23.44 -3.82 7.94
N LEU A 494 -23.46 -3.49 6.65
CA LEU A 494 -24.49 -3.98 5.73
C LEU A 494 -24.32 -5.49 5.45
N ALA A 495 -23.07 -5.98 5.31
CA ALA A 495 -22.81 -7.42 5.19
C ALA A 495 -23.38 -8.19 6.39
N THR A 496 -23.22 -7.68 7.60
CA THR A 496 -23.74 -8.32 8.83
C THR A 496 -25.27 -8.31 8.85
N ILE A 497 -25.90 -7.16 8.62
CA ILE A 497 -27.37 -7.02 8.64
C ILE A 497 -28.00 -7.92 7.59
N VAL A 498 -27.55 -7.83 6.34
CA VAL A 498 -28.12 -8.61 5.24
C VAL A 498 -27.83 -10.10 5.42
N SER A 499 -26.65 -10.48 5.92
CA SER A 499 -26.35 -11.89 6.22
C SER A 499 -27.26 -12.47 7.31
N ALA A 500 -27.58 -11.69 8.34
CA ALA A 500 -28.52 -12.13 9.37
C ALA A 500 -29.93 -12.43 8.79
N MET A 501 -30.34 -11.66 7.77
CA MET A 501 -31.65 -11.79 7.13
C MET A 501 -31.71 -12.86 6.03
N THR A 502 -30.58 -13.32 5.52
CA THR A 502 -30.50 -14.18 4.32
C THR A 502 -29.81 -15.52 4.57
N GLN A 503 -29.85 -16.02 5.80
CA GLN A 503 -29.25 -17.32 6.13
C GLN A 503 -29.97 -18.47 5.39
N ASN A 504 -29.19 -19.33 4.80
CA ASN A 504 -29.65 -20.53 4.12
C ASN A 504 -28.79 -21.73 4.52
N ALA A 505 -29.42 -22.81 4.99
CA ALA A 505 -28.71 -23.98 5.53
C ALA A 505 -27.88 -24.71 4.46
N SER A 506 -28.39 -24.83 3.23
CA SER A 506 -27.69 -25.49 2.13
C SER A 506 -26.44 -24.70 1.72
N ASP A 507 -26.56 -23.38 1.58
CA ASP A 507 -25.43 -22.52 1.22
C ASP A 507 -24.40 -22.45 2.35
N ARG A 508 -24.86 -22.47 3.61
CA ARG A 508 -23.95 -22.54 4.77
C ARG A 508 -23.18 -23.86 4.80
N ALA A 509 -23.85 -24.98 4.55
CA ALA A 509 -23.20 -26.29 4.47
C ALA A 509 -22.17 -26.35 3.34
N HIS A 510 -22.44 -25.67 2.20
CA HIS A 510 -21.47 -25.56 1.12
C HIS A 510 -20.23 -24.76 1.56
N ARG A 511 -20.40 -23.58 2.16
CA ARG A 511 -19.29 -22.77 2.66
C ARG A 511 -18.49 -23.49 3.74
N GLN A 512 -19.17 -24.23 4.62
CA GLN A 512 -18.52 -24.97 5.70
C GLN A 512 -17.49 -25.99 5.21
N LYS A 513 -17.68 -26.60 4.04
CA LYS A 513 -16.70 -27.53 3.44
C LYS A 513 -15.33 -26.89 3.20
N TYR A 514 -15.31 -25.61 2.80
CA TYR A 514 -14.06 -24.85 2.64
C TYR A 514 -13.38 -24.60 3.98
N HIS A 515 -14.15 -24.27 5.01
CA HIS A 515 -13.62 -24.02 6.35
C HIS A 515 -13.11 -25.29 7.01
N ASP A 516 -13.79 -26.43 6.82
CA ASP A 516 -13.33 -27.73 7.31
C ASP A 516 -12.00 -28.12 6.64
N PHE A 517 -11.88 -27.86 5.34
CA PHE A 517 -10.64 -28.09 4.61
C PHE A 517 -9.52 -27.15 5.09
N LEU A 518 -9.81 -25.86 5.28
CA LEU A 518 -8.84 -24.92 5.83
C LEU A 518 -8.43 -25.27 7.26
N ALA A 519 -9.34 -25.73 8.10
CA ALA A 519 -9.05 -26.17 9.46
C ALA A 519 -8.07 -27.35 9.49
N GLN A 520 -8.20 -28.28 8.53
CA GLN A 520 -7.29 -29.43 8.41
C GLN A 520 -5.88 -29.08 7.96
N HIS A 521 -5.70 -27.99 7.17
CA HIS A 521 -4.43 -27.64 6.52
C HIS A 521 -3.80 -26.33 7.03
N ALA A 522 -4.58 -25.46 7.65
CA ALA A 522 -4.14 -24.17 8.19
C ALA A 522 -4.59 -23.94 9.63
N GLY A 523 -5.16 -24.95 10.29
CA GLY A 523 -5.55 -24.87 11.70
C GLY A 523 -4.32 -24.82 12.60
N LEU A 524 -4.40 -24.03 13.67
CA LEU A 524 -3.34 -23.99 14.69
C LEU A 524 -3.35 -25.30 15.48
N PRO A 525 -2.20 -25.98 15.65
CA PRO A 525 -2.10 -27.21 16.43
C PRO A 525 -2.65 -27.06 17.84
N ALA A 526 -3.19 -28.14 18.41
CA ALA A 526 -3.78 -28.13 19.75
C ALA A 526 -2.80 -27.63 20.83
N SER A 527 -1.51 -27.98 20.72
CA SER A 527 -0.44 -27.53 21.61
C SER A 527 -0.21 -26.01 21.62
N LYS A 528 -0.64 -25.31 20.58
CA LYS A 528 -0.45 -23.85 20.41
C LYS A 528 -1.73 -23.03 20.60
N GLN A 529 -2.88 -23.67 20.86
CA GLN A 529 -4.15 -22.95 21.03
C GLN A 529 -4.12 -21.92 22.16
N GLY A 530 -3.35 -22.16 23.22
CA GLY A 530 -3.14 -21.21 24.32
C GLY A 530 -2.43 -19.92 23.92
N LEU A 531 -1.80 -19.86 22.74
CA LEU A 531 -1.17 -18.64 22.24
C LEU A 531 -2.16 -17.65 21.60
N LYS A 532 -3.38 -18.07 21.29
CA LYS A 532 -4.39 -17.19 20.65
C LYS A 532 -4.70 -15.91 21.46
N PRO A 533 -4.96 -15.98 22.78
CA PRO A 533 -5.17 -14.75 23.57
C PRO A 533 -3.95 -13.83 23.56
N VAL A 534 -2.74 -14.41 23.59
CA VAL A 534 -1.48 -13.65 23.53
C VAL A 534 -1.34 -12.94 22.18
N ALA A 535 -1.65 -13.62 21.08
CA ALA A 535 -1.63 -13.04 19.74
C ALA A 535 -2.60 -11.86 19.63
N TRP A 536 -3.81 -12.00 20.15
CA TRP A 536 -4.79 -10.92 20.19
C TRP A 536 -4.31 -9.75 21.05
N ALA A 537 -3.79 -10.02 22.24
CA ALA A 537 -3.32 -8.98 23.15
C ALA A 537 -2.16 -8.17 22.54
N ILE A 538 -1.15 -8.85 21.96
CA ILE A 538 -0.02 -8.21 21.29
C ILE A 538 -0.50 -7.37 20.10
N THR A 539 -1.37 -7.92 19.25
CA THR A 539 -1.86 -7.23 18.06
C THR A 539 -2.69 -5.99 18.42
N LEU A 540 -3.63 -6.12 19.35
CA LEU A 540 -4.47 -4.99 19.76
C LEU A 540 -3.66 -3.91 20.49
N ALA A 541 -2.71 -4.30 21.34
CA ALA A 541 -1.81 -3.35 22.00
C ALA A 541 -0.94 -2.60 20.98
N TRP A 542 -0.39 -3.32 20.01
CA TRP A 542 0.43 -2.69 18.96
C TRP A 542 -0.41 -1.74 18.08
N LEU A 543 -1.61 -2.14 17.67
CA LEU A 543 -2.52 -1.27 16.90
C LEU A 543 -2.91 -0.02 17.70
N PHE A 544 -3.16 -0.14 19.01
CA PHE A 544 -3.56 0.98 19.85
C PHE A 544 -2.40 1.95 20.12
N PHE A 545 -1.27 1.45 20.62
CA PHE A 545 -0.14 2.29 21.04
C PHE A 545 0.81 2.65 19.92
N GLY A 546 1.02 1.77 18.95
CA GLY A 546 1.95 1.99 17.85
C GLY A 546 1.42 2.92 16.77
N ILE A 547 0.20 2.69 16.32
CA ILE A 547 -0.38 3.37 15.15
C ILE A 547 -1.79 3.89 15.39
N GLY A 548 -2.27 3.90 16.61
CA GLY A 548 -3.64 4.27 16.96
C GLY A 548 -3.71 5.40 17.99
N PRO A 549 -4.83 5.49 18.72
CA PRO A 549 -5.06 6.55 19.70
C PRO A 549 -3.97 6.72 20.76
N GLY A 550 -3.35 5.63 21.18
CA GLY A 550 -2.26 5.64 22.18
C GLY A 550 -0.95 6.19 21.65
N ALA A 551 -0.78 6.36 20.32
CA ALA A 551 0.42 6.94 19.73
C ALA A 551 0.68 8.40 20.18
N VAL A 552 -0.34 9.08 20.69
CA VAL A 552 -0.20 10.43 21.29
C VAL A 552 0.83 10.45 22.42
N ILE A 553 1.00 9.34 23.15
CA ILE A 553 1.99 9.20 24.21
C ILE A 553 3.41 9.40 23.66
N GLY A 554 3.65 9.02 22.41
CA GLY A 554 4.93 9.19 21.75
C GLY A 554 5.36 10.63 21.51
N ASN A 555 4.46 11.60 21.65
CA ASN A 555 4.80 13.01 21.42
C ASN A 555 5.87 13.53 22.38
N ASP A 556 5.83 13.11 23.63
CA ASP A 556 6.63 13.72 24.70
C ASP A 556 7.23 12.75 25.74
N ILE A 557 6.91 11.46 25.66
CA ILE A 557 7.39 10.46 26.64
C ILE A 557 8.93 10.38 26.72
N PHE A 558 9.62 10.67 25.62
CA PHE A 558 11.09 10.70 25.53
C PHE A 558 11.65 12.14 25.42
N GLY A 559 10.86 13.15 25.77
CA GLY A 559 11.23 14.56 25.77
C GLY A 559 10.24 15.44 25.00
N ALA A 560 10.12 16.68 25.42
CA ALA A 560 9.19 17.64 24.83
C ALA A 560 9.56 17.99 23.36
N PRO A 561 8.57 18.14 22.46
CA PRO A 561 8.82 18.35 21.02
C PRO A 561 9.68 19.57 20.70
N ASN A 562 9.64 20.61 21.52
CA ASN A 562 10.34 21.87 21.33
C ASN A 562 11.53 22.10 22.28
N ASP A 563 11.94 21.09 23.04
CA ASP A 563 13.06 21.16 23.99
C ASP A 563 14.07 20.05 23.74
N TYR A 564 15.12 20.35 22.95
CA TYR A 564 16.19 19.41 22.63
C TYR A 564 16.89 18.84 23.86
N ALA A 565 17.04 19.63 24.93
CA ALA A 565 17.72 19.18 26.15
C ALA A 565 16.95 18.08 26.86
N SER A 566 15.64 17.98 26.65
CA SER A 566 14.78 16.94 27.21
C SER A 566 14.79 15.62 26.41
N TRP A 567 15.34 15.59 25.18
CA TRP A 567 15.29 14.41 24.32
C TRP A 567 16.19 13.29 24.82
N THR A 568 15.59 12.25 25.37
CA THR A 568 16.29 11.13 26.03
C THR A 568 17.34 10.46 25.13
N PHE A 569 17.07 10.35 23.82
CA PHE A 569 17.97 9.71 22.87
C PHE A 569 18.62 10.69 21.88
N GLY A 570 18.52 12.01 22.13
CA GLY A 570 18.99 13.04 21.21
C GLY A 570 18.22 13.10 19.89
N ILE A 571 17.03 12.51 19.82
CA ILE A 571 16.10 12.53 18.69
C ILE A 571 14.70 12.90 19.18
N PRO A 572 13.82 13.44 18.31
CA PRO A 572 12.45 13.76 18.71
C PRO A 572 11.73 12.56 19.34
N SER A 573 10.99 12.80 20.42
CA SER A 573 10.26 11.75 21.15
C SER A 573 9.37 10.90 20.23
N ILE A 574 8.63 11.56 19.34
CA ILE A 574 7.77 10.90 18.34
C ILE A 574 8.56 9.94 17.43
N TRP A 575 9.78 10.29 17.03
CA TRP A 575 10.62 9.44 16.19
C TRP A 575 11.14 8.24 16.97
N ALA A 576 11.58 8.45 18.22
CA ALA A 576 11.98 7.36 19.12
C ALA A 576 10.83 6.37 19.36
N TRP A 577 9.61 6.87 19.57
CA TRP A 577 8.40 6.07 19.68
C TRP A 577 8.11 5.23 18.43
N GLN A 578 8.22 5.84 17.25
CA GLN A 578 8.04 5.14 15.97
C GLN A 578 9.07 4.01 15.80
N ILE A 579 10.35 4.27 16.08
CA ILE A 579 11.42 3.25 16.01
C ILE A 579 11.14 2.10 17.00
N LEU A 580 10.76 2.41 18.24
CA LEU A 580 10.40 1.41 19.23
C LEU A 580 9.25 0.51 18.75
N PHE A 581 8.15 1.12 18.30
CA PHE A 581 6.99 0.36 17.85
C PHE A 581 7.21 -0.33 16.49
N TRP A 582 8.12 0.15 15.65
CA TRP A 582 8.60 -0.61 14.51
C TRP A 582 9.27 -1.92 14.97
N ALA A 583 10.21 -1.86 15.90
CA ALA A 583 10.88 -3.06 16.40
C ALA A 583 9.89 -4.04 17.07
N LEU A 584 8.97 -3.54 17.89
CA LEU A 584 7.90 -4.34 18.49
C LEU A 584 6.96 -4.93 17.44
N GLY A 585 6.66 -4.18 16.36
CA GLY A 585 5.84 -4.62 15.24
C GLY A 585 6.50 -5.74 14.43
N VAL A 586 7.82 -5.69 14.22
CA VAL A 586 8.57 -6.81 13.62
C VAL A 586 8.45 -8.06 14.49
N GLY A 587 8.58 -7.92 15.81
CA GLY A 587 8.37 -9.00 16.76
C GLY A 587 6.96 -9.59 16.72
N MET A 588 5.93 -8.73 16.63
CA MET A 588 4.54 -9.13 16.44
C MET A 588 4.36 -9.92 15.12
N MET A 589 4.91 -9.42 14.03
CA MET A 589 4.83 -10.09 12.73
C MET A 589 5.52 -11.46 12.73
N TRP A 590 6.70 -11.54 13.36
CA TRP A 590 7.37 -12.82 13.55
C TRP A 590 6.51 -13.80 14.37
N PHE A 591 5.90 -13.34 15.45
CA PHE A 591 5.03 -14.16 16.29
C PHE A 591 3.83 -14.69 15.51
N LEU A 592 3.13 -13.83 14.78
CA LEU A 592 1.97 -14.22 13.98
C LEU A 592 2.35 -15.15 12.81
N ALA A 593 3.38 -14.80 12.05
CA ALA A 593 3.76 -15.56 10.86
C ALA A 593 4.32 -16.95 11.18
N TYR A 594 5.21 -17.04 12.18
CA TYR A 594 5.93 -18.28 12.51
C TYR A 594 5.35 -19.02 13.73
N LYS A 595 5.20 -18.37 14.88
CA LYS A 595 4.71 -19.05 16.10
C LYS A 595 3.24 -19.44 15.99
N MET A 596 2.41 -18.55 15.44
CA MET A 596 1.01 -18.83 15.16
C MET A 596 0.79 -19.57 13.84
N GLU A 597 1.85 -19.89 13.11
CA GLU A 597 1.85 -20.66 11.85
C GLU A 597 0.96 -20.07 10.74
N MET A 598 0.70 -18.76 10.80
CA MET A 598 -0.20 -18.13 9.84
C MET A 598 0.39 -18.02 8.44
N SER A 599 1.73 -18.13 8.28
CA SER A 599 2.43 -18.02 7.00
C SER A 599 3.46 -19.13 6.75
N THR A 600 3.44 -20.19 7.53
CA THR A 600 4.32 -21.35 7.37
C THR A 600 3.70 -22.41 6.44
N ILE A 601 4.50 -23.40 6.05
CA ILE A 601 4.04 -24.53 5.23
C ILE A 601 2.98 -25.32 6.01
N PRO A 602 1.89 -25.77 5.36
CA PRO A 602 0.96 -26.73 5.95
C PRO A 602 1.65 -28.07 6.26
N ASP A 603 1.31 -28.69 7.38
CA ASP A 603 1.83 -30.01 7.74
C ASP A 603 1.34 -31.14 6.80
N LYS A 604 0.18 -30.92 6.18
CA LYS A 604 -0.43 -31.87 5.25
C LYS A 604 -0.30 -31.38 3.83
N GLU A 605 0.03 -32.29 2.92
CA GLU A 605 0.08 -31.99 1.50
C GLU A 605 -1.29 -31.59 0.96
N ILE A 606 -1.31 -30.57 0.10
CA ILE A 606 -2.51 -30.12 -0.59
C ILE A 606 -2.59 -30.82 -1.95
N VAL A 607 -3.54 -31.73 -2.10
CA VAL A 607 -3.81 -32.41 -3.36
C VAL A 607 -4.69 -31.52 -4.24
N ALA A 608 -4.20 -31.21 -5.43
CA ALA A 608 -4.96 -30.45 -6.42
C ALA A 608 -6.09 -31.31 -7.01
N LEU A 609 -7.30 -30.75 -7.10
CA LEU A 609 -8.44 -31.37 -7.81
C LEU A 609 -8.42 -31.06 -9.29
N THR A 610 -7.88 -29.91 -9.66
CA THR A 610 -7.75 -29.44 -11.02
C THR A 610 -6.61 -28.43 -11.11
N ASP A 611 -5.94 -28.37 -12.25
CA ASP A 611 -4.86 -27.40 -12.50
C ASP A 611 -5.40 -25.99 -12.74
N ASP A 612 -6.61 -25.89 -13.28
CA ASP A 612 -7.27 -24.62 -13.61
C ASP A 612 -8.79 -24.82 -13.66
N ILE A 613 -9.51 -24.17 -12.76
CA ILE A 613 -10.97 -24.30 -12.67
C ILE A 613 -11.71 -23.86 -13.96
N GLY A 614 -11.09 -22.99 -14.75
CA GLY A 614 -11.67 -22.51 -15.96
C GLY A 614 -11.48 -23.43 -17.17
N ASN A 615 -10.60 -24.43 -17.09
CA ASN A 615 -10.32 -25.38 -18.18
C ASN A 615 -11.04 -26.72 -18.00
N THR A 616 -11.48 -27.02 -16.80
CA THR A 616 -12.31 -28.19 -16.53
C THR A 616 -13.78 -27.83 -16.71
N GLN A 617 -14.45 -28.51 -17.63
CA GLN A 617 -15.91 -28.55 -17.61
C GLN A 617 -16.29 -29.28 -16.29
N ARG A 618 -16.82 -28.57 -15.34
CA ARG A 618 -17.58 -29.22 -14.28
C ARG A 618 -18.85 -29.77 -14.94
N ALA A 619 -18.88 -31.07 -15.07
CA ALA A 619 -20.10 -31.79 -15.39
C ALA A 619 -21.15 -31.57 -14.30
#